data_cd5a2d54ecc7927fe131eaa593f746a2
#
_entry.id   cd5a2d54ecc7927fe131eaa593f746a2
#
_cell.length_a   1.000
_cell.length_b   1.000
_cell.length_c   1.000
_cell.angle_alpha   90.00
_cell.angle_beta   90.00
_cell.angle_gamma   90.00
#
_symmetry.space_group_name_H-M   'P 1'
#
loop_
_entity.id
_entity.type
_entity.pdbx_description
1 polymer ?
#
loop_
_entity_poly.entity_id
_entity_poly.type
_entity_poly.pdbx_seq_one_letter_code
_entity_poly.pdbx_strand_id
1 'polypeptide(L)'
;MNDHDNSVHDDGAQHGWTARLGNDFPLRLAAGLAMGAVALTFTLAGAMPFAVLVVLAALVVSWEWGRLVHGKEAGIVVAVQIGTAALAGILAAVGLVGLALLALPIGAILATLLSLGRNSIFSALGVFYAGLPTVALIWLRSDAWLGLLAVVFVIVIVVTADTAGFLAGRLFGRSKLWPSVSPNKTWEGLIGALLASAIVGGLFWFVVPEASAVRLAATGAVLALVAQAGDLAESALKRRFGAKDTGTLIPGHGGIMDRVDGLVAVASAVGIAAIVIDVHSPARALLLGS
;
A
#
# COMPACT_ATOMS: atom_id res chain seq x y z
N MET A 1 3.83 -70.09 17.27
CA MET A 1 5.04 -69.53 16.67
C MET A 1 4.57 -68.40 15.82
N ASN A 2 4.45 -67.19 16.46
CA ASN A 2 3.88 -65.97 15.86
C ASN A 2 5.02 -64.98 15.68
N ASP A 3 5.41 -64.79 14.46
CA ASP A 3 6.27 -63.65 14.12
C ASP A 3 5.37 -62.41 13.80
N HIS A 4 5.40 -61.43 14.70
CA HIS A 4 4.86 -60.12 14.46
C HIS A 4 5.92 -59.23 13.81
N ASP A 5 5.73 -58.98 12.52
CA ASP A 5 6.47 -58.02 11.76
C ASP A 5 6.00 -56.61 12.16
N ASN A 6 6.86 -55.86 12.85
CA ASN A 6 6.67 -54.47 13.27
C ASN A 6 7.37 -53.57 12.28
N SER A 7 6.76 -53.32 11.14
CA SER A 7 7.15 -52.19 10.27
C SER A 7 6.43 -50.93 10.71
N VAL A 8 7.02 -50.19 11.66
CA VAL A 8 6.62 -48.82 11.98
C VAL A 8 7.14 -47.91 10.88
N HIS A 9 6.27 -47.56 9.95
CA HIS A 9 6.55 -46.52 8.98
C HIS A 9 6.58 -45.18 9.69
N ASP A 10 7.73 -44.53 9.65
CA ASP A 10 8.02 -43.17 10.11
C ASP A 10 7.53 -42.14 9.09
N ASP A 11 6.20 -42.01 8.94
CA ASP A 11 5.57 -41.01 8.08
C ASP A 11 5.05 -39.75 8.85
N GLY A 12 5.36 -39.64 10.14
CA GLY A 12 4.76 -38.63 11.04
C GLY A 12 5.37 -37.22 10.94
N ALA A 13 6.59 -37.09 10.43
CA ALA A 13 7.31 -35.82 10.52
C ALA A 13 7.09 -34.86 9.33
N GLN A 14 6.75 -35.37 8.15
CA GLN A 14 6.60 -34.53 6.94
C GLN A 14 5.22 -33.86 6.81
N HIS A 15 4.19 -34.31 7.49
CA HIS A 15 2.83 -33.76 7.43
C HIS A 15 2.58 -32.56 8.38
N GLY A 16 3.52 -32.25 9.27
CA GLY A 16 3.33 -31.23 10.30
C GLY A 16 3.43 -29.79 9.81
N TRP A 17 4.20 -29.49 8.79
CA TRP A 17 4.42 -28.11 8.30
C TRP A 17 3.42 -27.69 7.23
N THR A 18 3.07 -28.57 6.31
CA THR A 18 2.11 -28.30 5.24
C THR A 18 0.68 -28.15 5.76
N ALA A 19 0.30 -28.92 6.78
CA ALA A 19 -1.01 -28.81 7.42
C ALA A 19 -1.23 -27.48 8.17
N ARG A 20 -0.15 -26.80 8.60
CA ARG A 20 -0.20 -25.50 9.28
C ARG A 20 -0.31 -24.30 8.33
N LEU A 21 0.00 -24.48 7.05
CA LEU A 21 0.02 -23.40 6.05
C LEU A 21 -1.30 -23.26 5.29
N GLY A 22 -2.22 -24.23 5.38
CA GLY A 22 -3.47 -24.27 4.63
C GLY A 22 -3.26 -24.54 3.13
N ASN A 23 -4.22 -25.18 2.49
CA ASN A 23 -4.14 -25.56 1.06
C ASN A 23 -4.00 -24.34 0.12
N ASP A 24 -4.36 -23.12 0.58
CA ASP A 24 -4.32 -21.90 -0.22
C ASP A 24 -2.97 -21.15 -0.16
N PHE A 25 -2.02 -21.60 0.70
CA PHE A 25 -0.74 -20.91 0.87
C PHE A 25 0.07 -20.77 -0.43
N PRO A 26 0.26 -21.81 -1.26
CA PRO A 26 1.01 -21.68 -2.51
C PRO A 26 0.34 -20.74 -3.51
N LEU A 27 -1.00 -20.74 -3.57
CA LEU A 27 -1.73 -19.81 -4.42
C LEU A 27 -1.57 -18.35 -3.96
N ARG A 28 -1.60 -18.14 -2.65
CA ARG A 28 -1.34 -16.80 -2.07
C ARG A 28 0.07 -16.32 -2.36
N LEU A 29 1.07 -17.16 -2.14
CA LEU A 29 2.46 -16.82 -2.43
C LEU A 29 2.65 -16.50 -3.91
N ALA A 30 2.12 -17.33 -4.81
CA ALA A 30 2.22 -17.13 -6.25
C ALA A 30 1.57 -15.80 -6.70
N ALA A 31 0.37 -15.49 -6.20
CA ALA A 31 -0.31 -14.24 -6.54
C ALA A 31 0.45 -13.01 -6.01
N GLY A 32 0.99 -13.06 -4.79
CA GLY A 32 1.82 -11.98 -4.24
C GLY A 32 3.11 -11.76 -5.05
N LEU A 33 3.80 -12.85 -5.41
CA LEU A 33 4.99 -12.78 -6.26
C LEU A 33 4.67 -12.25 -7.67
N ALA A 34 3.55 -12.67 -8.26
CA ALA A 34 3.11 -12.19 -9.57
C ALA A 34 2.81 -10.68 -9.53
N MET A 35 2.08 -10.20 -8.52
CA MET A 35 1.83 -8.76 -8.35
C MET A 35 3.12 -7.97 -8.16
N GLY A 36 4.03 -8.46 -7.31
CA GLY A 36 5.34 -7.83 -7.11
C GLY A 36 6.18 -7.78 -8.38
N ALA A 37 6.19 -8.88 -9.17
CA ALA A 37 6.89 -8.94 -10.44
C ALA A 37 6.30 -7.97 -11.47
N VAL A 38 4.96 -7.88 -11.58
CA VAL A 38 4.29 -6.89 -12.45
C VAL A 38 4.66 -5.47 -12.01
N ALA A 39 4.51 -5.14 -10.73
CA ALA A 39 4.85 -3.83 -10.21
C ALA A 39 6.32 -3.45 -10.50
N LEU A 40 7.26 -4.36 -10.26
CA LEU A 40 8.68 -4.16 -10.52
C LEU A 40 8.94 -3.96 -12.02
N THR A 41 8.37 -4.80 -12.88
CA THR A 41 8.54 -4.72 -14.34
C THR A 41 8.09 -3.36 -14.85
N PHE A 42 6.89 -2.90 -14.48
CA PHE A 42 6.38 -1.60 -14.91
C PHE A 42 7.19 -0.43 -14.34
N THR A 43 7.68 -0.55 -13.10
CA THR A 43 8.55 0.46 -12.47
C THR A 43 9.87 0.61 -13.23
N LEU A 44 10.49 -0.52 -13.64
CA LEU A 44 11.74 -0.54 -14.39
C LEU A 44 11.56 -0.15 -15.87
N ALA A 45 10.40 -0.46 -16.48
CA ALA A 45 10.11 -0.17 -17.88
C ALA A 45 10.02 1.33 -18.19
N GLY A 46 9.92 2.20 -17.20
CA GLY A 46 9.93 3.65 -17.39
C GLY A 46 8.75 4.38 -16.73
N ALA A 47 8.76 5.71 -16.83
CA ALA A 47 7.75 6.54 -16.16
C ALA A 47 6.34 6.33 -16.73
N MET A 48 6.19 6.24 -18.05
CA MET A 48 4.87 6.05 -18.67
C MET A 48 4.25 4.67 -18.41
N PRO A 49 4.96 3.53 -18.57
CA PRO A 49 4.42 2.23 -18.16
C PRO A 49 4.04 2.22 -16.69
N PHE A 50 4.87 2.77 -15.80
CA PHE A 50 4.56 2.89 -14.39
C PHE A 50 3.29 3.72 -14.13
N ALA A 51 3.14 4.86 -14.81
CA ALA A 51 1.94 5.69 -14.69
C ALA A 51 0.67 4.93 -15.10
N VAL A 52 0.73 4.17 -16.19
CA VAL A 52 -0.40 3.31 -16.63
C VAL A 52 -0.77 2.31 -15.54
N LEU A 53 0.21 1.60 -14.97
CA LEU A 53 -0.04 0.64 -13.88
C LEU A 53 -0.70 1.32 -12.68
N VAL A 54 -0.17 2.47 -12.25
CA VAL A 54 -0.68 3.20 -11.08
C VAL A 54 -2.10 3.72 -11.32
N VAL A 55 -2.38 4.24 -12.52
CA VAL A 55 -3.75 4.64 -12.89
C VAL A 55 -4.69 3.44 -12.87
N LEU A 56 -4.34 2.33 -13.48
CA LEU A 56 -5.19 1.12 -13.47
C LEU A 56 -5.47 0.64 -12.04
N ALA A 57 -4.45 0.63 -11.17
CA ALA A 57 -4.64 0.29 -9.76
C ALA A 57 -5.60 1.28 -9.07
N ALA A 58 -5.47 2.59 -9.34
CA ALA A 58 -6.34 3.61 -8.79
C ALA A 58 -7.81 3.46 -9.20
N LEU A 59 -8.08 3.04 -10.46
CA LEU A 59 -9.44 2.75 -10.91
C LEU A 59 -10.08 1.63 -10.09
N VAL A 60 -9.30 0.55 -9.85
CA VAL A 60 -9.77 -0.59 -9.06
C VAL A 60 -9.96 -0.19 -7.60
N VAL A 61 -9.01 0.52 -7.00
CA VAL A 61 -9.11 1.03 -5.61
C VAL A 61 -10.33 1.94 -5.46
N SER A 62 -10.58 2.87 -6.40
CA SER A 62 -11.76 3.72 -6.39
C SER A 62 -13.07 2.90 -6.46
N TRP A 63 -13.08 1.86 -7.28
CA TRP A 63 -14.24 0.98 -7.41
C TRP A 63 -14.47 0.16 -6.12
N GLU A 64 -13.43 -0.43 -5.52
CA GLU A 64 -13.51 -1.17 -4.26
C GLU A 64 -13.97 -0.28 -3.11
N TRP A 65 -13.38 0.93 -2.99
CA TRP A 65 -13.83 1.93 -2.03
C TRP A 65 -15.29 2.28 -2.17
N GLY A 66 -15.73 2.59 -3.39
CA GLY A 66 -17.11 2.95 -3.66
C GLY A 66 -18.06 1.82 -3.31
N ARG A 67 -17.70 0.58 -3.63
CA ARG A 67 -18.52 -0.61 -3.26
C ARG A 67 -18.57 -0.84 -1.77
N LEU A 68 -17.47 -0.62 -1.07
CA LEU A 68 -17.42 -0.74 0.39
C LEU A 68 -18.34 0.29 1.06
N VAL A 69 -18.29 1.55 0.60
CA VAL A 69 -18.97 2.68 1.26
C VAL A 69 -20.45 2.76 0.87
N HIS A 70 -20.79 2.48 -0.39
CA HIS A 70 -22.13 2.71 -0.94
C HIS A 70 -22.85 1.45 -1.40
N GLY A 71 -22.17 0.31 -1.43
CA GLY A 71 -22.76 -0.95 -1.92
C GLY A 71 -23.04 -0.91 -3.43
N LYS A 72 -24.15 -1.55 -3.85
CA LYS A 72 -24.54 -1.65 -5.27
C LYS A 72 -25.18 -0.37 -5.84
N GLU A 73 -25.61 0.55 -4.99
CA GLU A 73 -26.41 1.72 -5.39
C GLU A 73 -25.56 2.95 -5.78
N ALA A 74 -24.25 2.87 -5.70
CA ALA A 74 -23.35 4.01 -5.80
C ALA A 74 -22.87 4.37 -7.21
N GLY A 75 -23.55 3.94 -8.26
CA GLY A 75 -23.06 4.02 -9.64
C GLY A 75 -22.44 5.37 -10.05
N ILE A 76 -23.14 6.49 -9.81
CA ILE A 76 -22.65 7.81 -10.22
C ILE A 76 -21.52 8.31 -9.33
N VAL A 77 -21.56 8.08 -8.03
CA VAL A 77 -20.51 8.50 -7.08
C VAL A 77 -19.21 7.76 -7.39
N VAL A 78 -19.30 6.44 -7.61
CA VAL A 78 -18.15 5.61 -8.01
C VAL A 78 -17.59 6.05 -9.36
N ALA A 79 -18.44 6.36 -10.32
CA ALA A 79 -18.02 6.87 -11.63
C ALA A 79 -17.24 8.18 -11.51
N VAL A 80 -17.66 9.10 -10.64
CA VAL A 80 -16.94 10.35 -10.36
C VAL A 80 -15.58 10.07 -9.69
N GLN A 81 -15.53 9.17 -8.70
CA GLN A 81 -14.29 8.79 -8.03
C GLN A 81 -13.29 8.19 -9.03
N ILE A 82 -13.72 7.23 -9.84
CA ILE A 82 -12.92 6.61 -10.90
C ILE A 82 -12.46 7.65 -11.93
N GLY A 83 -13.38 8.48 -12.43
CA GLY A 83 -13.08 9.51 -13.42
C GLY A 83 -12.10 10.56 -12.90
N THR A 84 -12.24 10.95 -11.63
CA THR A 84 -11.30 11.90 -10.99
C THR A 84 -9.92 11.30 -10.82
N ALA A 85 -9.82 10.05 -10.33
CA ALA A 85 -8.54 9.36 -10.19
C ALA A 85 -7.84 9.17 -11.55
N ALA A 86 -8.58 8.79 -12.59
CA ALA A 86 -8.08 8.67 -13.95
C ALA A 86 -7.57 10.01 -14.48
N LEU A 87 -8.38 11.07 -14.38
CA LEU A 87 -8.03 12.41 -14.83
C LEU A 87 -6.79 12.93 -14.11
N ALA A 88 -6.75 12.83 -12.79
CA ALA A 88 -5.61 13.26 -11.99
C ALA A 88 -4.33 12.48 -12.36
N GLY A 89 -4.43 11.17 -12.53
CA GLY A 89 -3.30 10.34 -12.97
C GLY A 89 -2.79 10.69 -14.36
N ILE A 90 -3.69 10.92 -15.33
CA ILE A 90 -3.32 11.35 -16.69
C ILE A 90 -2.64 12.72 -16.66
N LEU A 91 -3.22 13.70 -15.93
CA LEU A 91 -2.63 15.02 -15.78
C LEU A 91 -1.24 14.97 -15.15
N ALA A 92 -1.06 14.15 -14.11
CA ALA A 92 0.25 13.92 -13.49
C ALA A 92 1.25 13.30 -14.48
N ALA A 93 0.83 12.31 -15.28
CA ALA A 93 1.67 11.62 -16.25
C ALA A 93 2.18 12.54 -17.38
N VAL A 94 1.40 13.55 -17.74
CA VAL A 94 1.82 14.58 -18.73
C VAL A 94 2.51 15.80 -18.09
N GLY A 95 2.85 15.73 -16.79
CA GLY A 95 3.58 16.77 -16.07
C GLY A 95 2.73 17.91 -15.52
N LEU A 96 1.41 17.85 -15.64
CA LEU A 96 0.48 18.87 -15.14
C LEU A 96 0.04 18.60 -13.69
N VAL A 97 1.02 18.39 -12.80
CA VAL A 97 0.78 17.97 -11.40
C VAL A 97 -0.11 18.96 -10.63
N GLY A 98 0.07 20.26 -10.85
CA GLY A 98 -0.79 21.29 -10.22
C GLY A 98 -2.27 21.12 -10.58
N LEU A 99 -2.57 20.84 -11.86
CA LEU A 99 -3.94 20.58 -12.32
C LEU A 99 -4.45 19.22 -11.81
N ALA A 100 -3.58 18.21 -11.72
CA ALA A 100 -3.91 16.94 -11.13
C ALA A 100 -4.36 17.08 -9.67
N LEU A 101 -3.60 17.86 -8.87
CA LEU A 101 -3.94 18.16 -7.48
C LEU A 101 -5.22 18.96 -7.35
N LEU A 102 -5.50 19.90 -8.26
CA LEU A 102 -6.75 20.67 -8.29
C LEU A 102 -7.97 19.83 -8.68
N ALA A 103 -7.79 18.79 -9.51
CA ALA A 103 -8.87 17.89 -9.87
C ALA A 103 -9.43 17.12 -8.66
N LEU A 104 -8.59 16.81 -7.65
CA LEU A 104 -9.01 16.03 -6.49
C LEU A 104 -10.08 16.75 -5.64
N PRO A 105 -9.90 18.00 -5.15
CA PRO A 105 -10.95 18.68 -4.40
C PRO A 105 -12.20 18.92 -5.24
N ILE A 106 -12.10 19.19 -6.53
CA ILE A 106 -13.25 19.33 -7.42
C ILE A 106 -14.03 18.02 -7.49
N GLY A 107 -13.36 16.91 -7.73
CA GLY A 107 -13.97 15.59 -7.75
C GLY A 107 -14.56 15.17 -6.38
N ALA A 108 -13.90 15.54 -5.29
CA ALA A 108 -14.38 15.29 -3.93
C ALA A 108 -15.68 16.08 -3.64
N ILE A 109 -15.74 17.33 -4.02
CA ILE A 109 -16.96 18.15 -3.92
C ILE A 109 -18.07 17.52 -4.76
N LEU A 110 -17.80 17.16 -6.00
CA LEU A 110 -18.79 16.53 -6.88
C LEU A 110 -19.30 15.20 -6.33
N ALA A 111 -18.39 14.32 -5.87
CA ALA A 111 -18.77 13.05 -5.25
C ALA A 111 -19.62 13.25 -3.98
N THR A 112 -19.29 14.27 -3.17
CA THR A 112 -20.06 14.65 -1.98
C THR A 112 -21.48 15.10 -2.33
N LEU A 113 -21.62 15.99 -3.30
CA LEU A 113 -22.93 16.48 -3.75
C LEU A 113 -23.80 15.36 -4.32
N LEU A 114 -23.22 14.51 -5.16
CA LEU A 114 -23.93 13.39 -5.80
C LEU A 114 -24.25 12.25 -4.84
N SER A 115 -23.60 12.19 -3.67
CA SER A 115 -23.92 11.21 -2.63
C SER A 115 -25.27 11.46 -1.95
N LEU A 116 -25.89 12.62 -2.19
CA LEU A 116 -27.16 13.04 -1.60
C LEU A 116 -27.22 12.89 -0.07
N GLY A 117 -26.12 13.21 0.60
CA GLY A 117 -25.97 13.13 2.06
C GLY A 117 -25.64 11.73 2.59
N ARG A 118 -25.72 10.69 1.76
CA ARG A 118 -25.38 9.31 2.18
C ARG A 118 -23.86 9.10 2.16
N ASN A 119 -23.25 8.97 3.33
CA ASN A 119 -21.81 8.76 3.48
C ASN A 119 -20.94 9.83 2.77
N SER A 120 -21.40 11.08 2.72
CA SER A 120 -20.78 12.18 1.94
C SER A 120 -19.30 12.38 2.23
N ILE A 121 -18.88 12.33 3.52
CA ILE A 121 -17.47 12.41 3.90
C ILE A 121 -16.66 11.27 3.29
N PHE A 122 -17.20 10.06 3.30
CA PHE A 122 -16.50 8.89 2.72
C PHE A 122 -16.49 8.93 1.19
N SER A 123 -17.47 9.62 0.57
CA SER A 123 -17.43 9.90 -0.87
C SER A 123 -16.26 10.81 -1.24
N ALA A 124 -16.04 11.88 -0.49
CA ALA A 124 -14.90 12.77 -0.67
C ALA A 124 -13.57 12.06 -0.36
N LEU A 125 -13.51 11.33 0.76
CA LEU A 125 -12.29 10.60 1.16
C LEU A 125 -11.87 9.57 0.12
N GLY A 126 -12.81 8.91 -0.57
CA GLY A 126 -12.51 7.95 -1.63
C GLY A 126 -11.78 8.56 -2.81
N VAL A 127 -12.09 9.82 -3.17
CA VAL A 127 -11.35 10.56 -4.20
C VAL A 127 -9.90 10.78 -3.79
N PHE A 128 -9.66 11.22 -2.56
CA PHE A 128 -8.31 11.45 -2.07
C PHE A 128 -7.56 10.15 -1.82
N TYR A 129 -8.23 9.11 -1.33
CA TYR A 129 -7.62 7.81 -1.04
C TYR A 129 -7.03 7.16 -2.29
N ALA A 130 -7.71 7.25 -3.44
CA ALA A 130 -7.19 6.72 -4.69
C ALA A 130 -6.36 7.75 -5.47
N GLY A 131 -6.82 9.01 -5.53
CA GLY A 131 -6.24 10.02 -6.41
C GLY A 131 -4.92 10.61 -5.90
N LEU A 132 -4.81 10.91 -4.61
CA LEU A 132 -3.61 11.54 -4.06
C LEU A 132 -2.36 10.66 -4.19
N PRO A 133 -2.38 9.37 -3.79
CA PRO A 133 -1.22 8.49 -3.97
C PRO A 133 -0.90 8.25 -5.44
N THR A 134 -1.92 8.25 -6.32
CA THR A 134 -1.72 8.13 -7.77
C THR A 134 -0.91 9.30 -8.31
N VAL A 135 -1.32 10.54 -8.00
CA VAL A 135 -0.57 11.74 -8.40
C VAL A 135 0.84 11.71 -7.81
N ALA A 136 0.97 11.40 -6.51
CA ALA A 136 2.25 11.38 -5.82
C ALA A 136 3.24 10.38 -6.41
N LEU A 137 2.81 9.14 -6.66
CA LEU A 137 3.68 8.09 -7.23
C LEU A 137 4.11 8.43 -8.66
N ILE A 138 3.19 8.92 -9.50
CA ILE A 138 3.52 9.30 -10.88
C ILE A 138 4.47 10.50 -10.88
N TRP A 139 4.20 11.50 -10.06
CA TRP A 139 5.04 12.67 -9.90
C TRP A 139 6.44 12.32 -9.37
N LEU A 140 6.52 11.47 -8.34
CA LEU A 140 7.78 10.96 -7.81
C LEU A 140 8.61 10.25 -8.89
N ARG A 141 7.95 9.41 -9.71
CA ARG A 141 8.58 8.63 -10.78
C ARG A 141 9.02 9.49 -11.96
N SER A 142 8.43 10.66 -12.15
CA SER A 142 8.74 11.54 -13.30
C SER A 142 10.11 12.22 -13.22
N ASP A 143 10.75 12.25 -12.05
CA ASP A 143 12.12 12.73 -11.91
C ASP A 143 13.09 11.83 -12.71
N ALA A 144 13.89 12.45 -13.60
CA ALA A 144 14.74 11.73 -14.55
C ALA A 144 15.89 10.96 -13.86
N TRP A 145 16.40 11.46 -12.73
CA TRP A 145 17.60 10.93 -12.07
C TRP A 145 17.25 10.10 -10.84
N LEU A 146 16.42 10.60 -9.96
CA LEU A 146 16.12 9.99 -8.69
C LEU A 146 14.74 9.32 -8.64
N GLY A 147 13.88 9.52 -9.65
CA GLY A 147 12.49 9.06 -9.61
C GLY A 147 12.36 7.54 -9.48
N LEU A 148 13.19 6.77 -10.19
CA LEU A 148 13.22 5.32 -10.01
C LEU A 148 13.62 4.93 -8.59
N LEU A 149 14.72 5.53 -8.08
CA LEU A 149 15.24 5.23 -6.75
C LEU A 149 14.26 5.64 -5.66
N ALA A 150 13.59 6.77 -5.83
CA ALA A 150 12.58 7.25 -4.89
C ALA A 150 11.36 6.32 -4.81
N VAL A 151 10.85 5.85 -5.95
CA VAL A 151 9.74 4.86 -5.98
C VAL A 151 10.19 3.53 -5.38
N VAL A 152 11.37 3.04 -5.74
CA VAL A 152 11.93 1.80 -5.18
C VAL A 152 12.12 1.94 -3.67
N PHE A 153 12.63 3.08 -3.18
CA PHE A 153 12.75 3.37 -1.75
C PHE A 153 11.40 3.24 -1.04
N VAL A 154 10.36 3.89 -1.56
CA VAL A 154 9.00 3.82 -0.99
C VAL A 154 8.49 2.38 -0.94
N ILE A 155 8.59 1.64 -2.04
CA ILE A 155 8.12 0.25 -2.11
C ILE A 155 8.89 -0.64 -1.13
N VAL A 156 10.22 -0.53 -1.11
CA VAL A 156 11.09 -1.34 -0.23
C VAL A 156 10.78 -1.06 1.24
N ILE A 157 10.59 0.21 1.62
CA ILE A 157 10.23 0.57 3.00
C ILE A 157 8.88 -0.01 3.40
N VAL A 158 7.84 0.09 2.54
CA VAL A 158 6.51 -0.49 2.83
C VAL A 158 6.60 -2.00 2.99
N VAL A 159 7.23 -2.70 2.04
CA VAL A 159 7.40 -4.16 2.11
C VAL A 159 8.20 -4.58 3.35
N THR A 160 9.23 -3.83 3.70
CA THR A 160 10.02 -4.08 4.91
C THR A 160 9.19 -3.90 6.17
N ALA A 161 8.41 -2.81 6.24
CA ALA A 161 7.54 -2.52 7.39
C ALA A 161 6.51 -3.64 7.61
N ASP A 162 5.86 -4.10 6.55
CA ASP A 162 4.87 -5.17 6.64
C ASP A 162 5.50 -6.51 7.01
N THR A 163 6.60 -6.87 6.36
CA THR A 163 7.29 -8.15 6.61
C THR A 163 7.87 -8.19 8.02
N ALA A 164 8.61 -7.16 8.41
CA ALA A 164 9.23 -7.09 9.73
C ALA A 164 8.19 -6.95 10.84
N GLY A 165 7.12 -6.17 10.60
CA GLY A 165 6.00 -6.03 11.51
C GLY A 165 5.28 -7.36 11.76
N PHE A 166 5.03 -8.13 10.70
CA PHE A 166 4.46 -9.47 10.79
C PHE A 166 5.38 -10.43 11.56
N LEU A 167 6.67 -10.49 11.21
CA LEU A 167 7.63 -11.39 11.85
C LEU A 167 7.83 -11.06 13.33
N ALA A 168 8.10 -9.80 13.66
CA ALA A 168 8.30 -9.36 15.04
C ALA A 168 7.03 -9.56 15.88
N GLY A 169 5.86 -9.24 15.29
CA GLY A 169 4.58 -9.46 15.94
C GLY A 169 4.27 -10.93 16.21
N ARG A 170 4.70 -11.84 15.32
CA ARG A 170 4.52 -13.29 15.49
C ARG A 170 5.50 -13.89 16.50
N LEU A 171 6.75 -13.43 16.49
CA LEU A 171 7.81 -13.99 17.33
C LEU A 171 7.77 -13.44 18.76
N PHE A 172 7.50 -12.17 18.92
CA PHE A 172 7.63 -11.44 20.19
C PHE A 172 6.32 -10.82 20.68
N GLY A 173 5.26 -10.79 19.82
CA GLY A 173 4.04 -10.04 20.09
C GLY A 173 3.28 -10.54 21.31
N ARG A 174 3.18 -9.68 22.31
CA ARG A 174 2.41 -9.90 23.54
C ARG A 174 1.28 -8.90 23.66
N SER A 175 1.58 -7.63 23.42
CA SER A 175 0.67 -6.51 23.61
C SER A 175 -0.03 -6.13 22.32
N LYS A 176 -1.35 -6.21 22.26
CA LYS A 176 -2.13 -5.84 21.08
C LYS A 176 -2.15 -4.33 20.90
N LEU A 177 -1.97 -3.87 19.65
CA LEU A 177 -1.96 -2.45 19.30
C LEU A 177 -3.38 -1.86 19.31
N TRP A 178 -4.31 -2.47 18.58
CA TRP A 178 -5.72 -2.04 18.53
C TRP A 178 -6.65 -3.23 18.30
N PRO A 179 -7.04 -3.97 19.36
CA PRO A 179 -7.77 -5.24 19.23
C PRO A 179 -9.11 -5.15 18.49
N SER A 180 -9.85 -4.04 18.67
CA SER A 180 -11.17 -3.86 18.06
C SER A 180 -11.13 -3.59 16.55
N VAL A 181 -10.01 -3.12 16.02
CA VAL A 181 -9.80 -2.79 14.62
C VAL A 181 -9.01 -3.89 13.91
N SER A 182 -7.84 -4.23 14.45
CA SER A 182 -6.94 -5.25 13.93
C SER A 182 -6.41 -6.14 15.06
N PRO A 183 -7.02 -7.32 15.28
CA PRO A 183 -6.69 -8.18 16.42
C PRO A 183 -5.29 -8.81 16.35
N ASN A 184 -4.65 -8.78 15.18
CA ASN A 184 -3.34 -9.40 14.97
C ASN A 184 -2.17 -8.44 15.13
N LYS A 185 -2.39 -7.12 15.05
CA LYS A 185 -1.32 -6.12 15.21
C LYS A 185 -0.88 -5.98 16.67
N THR A 186 0.43 -5.88 16.88
CA THR A 186 1.07 -5.77 18.20
C THR A 186 2.04 -4.61 18.25
N TRP A 187 2.33 -4.11 19.46
CA TRP A 187 3.32 -3.06 19.69
C TRP A 187 4.73 -3.52 19.29
N GLU A 188 5.07 -4.78 19.60
CA GLU A 188 6.36 -5.37 19.24
C GLU A 188 6.51 -5.47 17.71
N GLY A 189 5.41 -5.77 17.00
CA GLY A 189 5.37 -5.73 15.55
C GLY A 189 5.62 -4.33 15.00
N LEU A 190 4.99 -3.31 15.58
CA LEU A 190 5.23 -1.91 15.18
C LEU A 190 6.70 -1.51 15.39
N ILE A 191 7.27 -1.82 16.55
CA ILE A 191 8.69 -1.53 16.83
C ILE A 191 9.60 -2.25 15.83
N GLY A 192 9.32 -3.53 15.55
CA GLY A 192 10.07 -4.30 14.55
C GLY A 192 10.00 -3.67 13.15
N ALA A 193 8.82 -3.22 12.72
CA ALA A 193 8.64 -2.51 11.46
C ALA A 193 9.47 -1.22 11.40
N LEU A 194 9.43 -0.40 12.45
CA LEU A 194 10.18 0.86 12.52
C LEU A 194 11.69 0.63 12.47
N LEU A 195 12.20 -0.30 13.28
CA LEU A 195 13.65 -0.59 13.34
C LEU A 195 14.17 -1.17 12.02
N ALA A 196 13.48 -2.14 11.44
CA ALA A 196 13.89 -2.73 10.18
C ALA A 196 13.85 -1.70 9.04
N SER A 197 12.81 -0.88 8.99
CA SER A 197 12.69 0.17 7.97
C SER A 197 13.72 1.29 8.15
N ALA A 198 14.09 1.60 9.38
CA ALA A 198 15.20 2.52 9.65
C ALA A 198 16.54 1.97 9.14
N ILE A 199 16.82 0.69 9.40
CA ILE A 199 18.05 0.03 8.93
C ILE A 199 18.07 0.00 7.40
N VAL A 200 17.00 -0.47 6.76
CA VAL A 200 16.92 -0.55 5.29
C VAL A 200 16.98 0.84 4.66
N GLY A 201 16.30 1.83 5.25
CA GLY A 201 16.38 3.23 4.81
C GLY A 201 17.81 3.76 4.89
N GLY A 202 18.51 3.53 6.00
CA GLY A 202 19.91 3.92 6.16
C GLY A 202 20.86 3.24 5.16
N LEU A 203 20.63 1.95 4.87
CA LEU A 203 21.38 1.20 3.86
C LEU A 203 21.19 1.74 2.44
N PHE A 204 20.08 2.43 2.17
CA PHE A 204 19.85 3.06 0.88
C PHE A 204 20.90 4.13 0.53
N TRP A 205 21.66 4.61 1.52
CA TRP A 205 22.83 5.47 1.32
C TRP A 205 23.87 4.87 0.35
N PHE A 206 24.03 3.56 0.31
CA PHE A 206 24.92 2.91 -0.65
C PHE A 206 24.50 3.09 -2.11
N VAL A 207 23.24 3.41 -2.35
CA VAL A 207 22.65 3.62 -3.69
C VAL A 207 22.52 5.12 -3.99
N VAL A 208 22.37 5.96 -2.96
CA VAL A 208 22.25 7.42 -3.06
C VAL A 208 23.31 8.05 -2.11
N PRO A 209 24.59 8.05 -2.49
CA PRO A 209 25.68 8.53 -1.61
C PRO A 209 25.59 10.01 -1.25
N GLU A 210 24.87 10.82 -2.05
CA GLU A 210 24.65 12.25 -1.78
C GLU A 210 23.66 12.47 -0.62
N ALA A 211 22.90 11.46 -0.25
CA ALA A 211 21.96 11.53 0.88
C ALA A 211 22.67 11.27 2.22
N SER A 212 22.07 11.72 3.31
CA SER A 212 22.49 11.36 4.66
C SER A 212 21.90 10.00 5.06
N ALA A 213 22.76 9.05 5.45
CA ALA A 213 22.30 7.74 5.94
C ALA A 213 21.36 7.87 7.15
N VAL A 214 21.67 8.79 8.07
CA VAL A 214 20.85 9.04 9.26
C VAL A 214 19.45 9.58 8.86
N ARG A 215 19.42 10.49 7.88
CA ARG A 215 18.15 11.02 7.40
C ARG A 215 17.33 9.96 6.67
N LEU A 216 17.94 9.17 5.79
CA LEU A 216 17.27 8.06 5.11
C LEU A 216 16.73 7.03 6.11
N ALA A 217 17.48 6.74 7.19
CA ALA A 217 17.02 5.87 8.27
C ALA A 217 15.80 6.48 8.99
N ALA A 218 15.86 7.76 9.34
CA ALA A 218 14.73 8.45 9.97
C ALA A 218 13.50 8.49 9.05
N THR A 219 13.70 8.81 7.76
CA THR A 219 12.64 8.78 6.75
C THR A 219 12.03 7.37 6.65
N GLY A 220 12.84 6.32 6.58
CA GLY A 220 12.36 4.93 6.56
C GLY A 220 11.50 4.59 7.77
N ALA A 221 11.91 4.98 8.98
CA ALA A 221 11.12 4.78 10.19
C ALA A 221 9.78 5.54 10.15
N VAL A 222 9.81 6.81 9.73
CA VAL A 222 8.57 7.63 9.62
C VAL A 222 7.62 7.03 8.59
N LEU A 223 8.11 6.63 7.42
CA LEU A 223 7.28 6.00 6.39
C LEU A 223 6.72 4.65 6.84
N ALA A 224 7.47 3.86 7.62
CA ALA A 224 6.95 2.62 8.22
C ALA A 224 5.81 2.91 9.22
N LEU A 225 5.93 3.96 10.03
CA LEU A 225 4.85 4.38 10.92
C LEU A 225 3.61 4.78 10.13
N VAL A 226 3.78 5.55 9.05
CA VAL A 226 2.69 5.95 8.14
C VAL A 226 2.04 4.74 7.47
N ALA A 227 2.84 3.76 7.00
CA ALA A 227 2.31 2.51 6.42
C ALA A 227 1.44 1.76 7.42
N GLN A 228 1.92 1.58 8.66
CA GLN A 228 1.17 0.89 9.71
C GLN A 228 -0.10 1.65 10.12
N ALA A 229 -0.07 2.99 10.10
CA ALA A 229 -1.24 3.81 10.34
C ALA A 229 -2.26 3.70 9.19
N GLY A 230 -1.79 3.62 7.94
CA GLY A 230 -2.63 3.42 6.75
C GLY A 230 -3.41 2.12 6.80
N ASP A 231 -2.73 0.99 7.05
CA ASP A 231 -3.38 -0.31 7.22
C ASP A 231 -4.39 -0.31 8.39
N LEU A 232 -4.06 0.34 9.53
CA LEU A 232 -5.01 0.48 10.62
C LEU A 232 -6.23 1.32 10.23
N ALA A 233 -6.03 2.42 9.49
CA ALA A 233 -7.12 3.28 9.02
C ALA A 233 -8.05 2.53 8.05
N GLU A 234 -7.48 1.76 7.11
CA GLU A 234 -8.26 0.91 6.21
C GLU A 234 -8.99 -0.20 6.98
N SER A 235 -8.34 -0.86 7.92
CA SER A 235 -8.97 -1.85 8.79
C SER A 235 -10.16 -1.24 9.56
N ALA A 236 -10.01 -0.02 10.11
CA ALA A 236 -11.08 0.70 10.78
C ALA A 236 -12.24 1.03 9.83
N LEU A 237 -11.94 1.46 8.61
CA LEU A 237 -12.93 1.71 7.56
C LEU A 237 -13.74 0.43 7.27
N LYS A 238 -13.08 -0.70 7.05
CA LYS A 238 -13.74 -1.99 6.80
C LYS A 238 -14.69 -2.36 7.95
N ARG A 239 -14.25 -2.23 9.20
CA ARG A 239 -15.10 -2.51 10.39
C ARG A 239 -16.30 -1.59 10.45
N ARG A 240 -16.14 -0.30 10.13
CA ARG A 240 -17.25 0.66 10.10
C ARG A 240 -18.36 0.28 9.11
N PHE A 241 -17.98 -0.29 7.97
CA PHE A 241 -18.92 -0.73 6.93
C PHE A 241 -19.28 -2.22 7.02
N GLY A 242 -18.95 -2.91 8.14
CA GLY A 242 -19.30 -4.30 8.39
C GLY A 242 -18.57 -5.30 7.48
N ALA A 243 -17.49 -4.89 6.85
CA ALA A 243 -16.70 -5.74 5.98
C ALA A 243 -15.39 -6.21 6.67
N LYS A 244 -14.84 -7.29 6.13
CA LYS A 244 -13.51 -7.80 6.50
C LYS A 244 -12.50 -7.53 5.40
N ASP A 245 -12.91 -7.73 4.15
CA ASP A 245 -12.10 -7.54 2.94
C ASP A 245 -12.83 -6.56 2.01
N THR A 246 -12.09 -5.80 1.20
CA THR A 246 -12.68 -4.76 0.32
C THR A 246 -13.23 -5.33 -0.98
N GLY A 247 -12.80 -6.52 -1.37
CA GLY A 247 -13.22 -7.19 -2.60
C GLY A 247 -12.80 -8.65 -2.66
N THR A 248 -13.12 -9.28 -3.79
CA THR A 248 -12.76 -10.68 -4.11
C THR A 248 -12.03 -10.80 -5.45
N LEU A 249 -11.45 -9.68 -5.92
CA LEU A 249 -10.78 -9.62 -7.24
C LEU A 249 -9.59 -10.55 -7.34
N ILE A 250 -8.84 -10.70 -6.24
CA ILE A 250 -7.68 -11.59 -6.22
C ILE A 250 -8.07 -12.86 -5.46
N PRO A 251 -8.14 -14.02 -6.14
CA PRO A 251 -8.48 -15.28 -5.50
C PRO A 251 -7.59 -15.56 -4.29
N GLY A 252 -8.19 -15.75 -3.12
CA GLY A 252 -7.50 -16.03 -1.86
C GLY A 252 -6.80 -14.83 -1.19
N HIS A 253 -6.86 -13.61 -1.78
CA HIS A 253 -6.16 -12.42 -1.26
C HIS A 253 -7.06 -11.21 -0.94
N GLY A 254 -8.36 -11.24 -1.28
CA GLY A 254 -9.24 -10.08 -1.09
C GLY A 254 -9.16 -9.07 -2.24
N GLY A 255 -9.26 -7.78 -1.94
CA GLY A 255 -9.18 -6.70 -2.90
C GLY A 255 -7.75 -6.21 -3.18
N ILE A 256 -7.58 -5.40 -4.21
CA ILE A 256 -6.34 -4.65 -4.48
C ILE A 256 -6.12 -3.60 -3.38
N MET A 257 -7.18 -2.94 -2.92
CA MET A 257 -7.13 -1.98 -1.83
C MET A 257 -6.50 -2.60 -0.58
N ASP A 258 -6.87 -3.84 -0.22
CA ASP A 258 -6.29 -4.60 0.91
C ASP A 258 -4.78 -4.90 0.75
N ARG A 259 -4.19 -4.67 -0.41
CA ARG A 259 -2.77 -4.96 -0.72
C ARG A 259 -1.90 -3.72 -0.83
N VAL A 260 -2.52 -2.58 -1.04
CA VAL A 260 -1.82 -1.31 -1.27
C VAL A 260 -2.09 -0.27 -0.18
N ASP A 261 -2.81 -0.63 0.89
CA ASP A 261 -3.21 0.24 1.99
C ASP A 261 -2.04 1.02 2.62
N GLY A 262 -0.97 0.33 2.98
CA GLY A 262 0.27 0.95 3.46
C GLY A 262 0.94 1.83 2.40
N LEU A 263 0.96 1.37 1.14
CA LEU A 263 1.54 2.14 0.02
C LEU A 263 0.73 3.40 -0.27
N VAL A 264 -0.60 3.34 -0.24
CA VAL A 264 -1.51 4.49 -0.42
C VAL A 264 -1.22 5.56 0.62
N ALA A 265 -1.09 5.18 1.89
CA ALA A 265 -0.79 6.10 2.97
C ALA A 265 0.61 6.73 2.81
N VAL A 266 1.63 5.92 2.54
CA VAL A 266 3.02 6.37 2.36
C VAL A 266 3.16 7.27 1.14
N ALA A 267 2.60 6.88 -0.01
CA ALA A 267 2.66 7.70 -1.22
C ALA A 267 1.97 9.06 -1.02
N SER A 268 0.82 9.07 -0.35
CA SER A 268 0.12 10.31 -0.01
C SER A 268 0.97 11.21 0.89
N ALA A 269 1.59 10.65 1.93
CA ALA A 269 2.45 11.40 2.84
C ALA A 269 3.70 11.95 2.14
N VAL A 270 4.32 11.16 1.26
CA VAL A 270 5.47 11.58 0.45
C VAL A 270 5.08 12.71 -0.50
N GLY A 271 3.92 12.62 -1.17
CA GLY A 271 3.41 13.68 -2.03
C GLY A 271 3.16 14.98 -1.29
N ILE A 272 2.55 14.91 -0.10
CA ILE A 272 2.32 16.08 0.76
C ILE A 272 3.67 16.68 1.23
N ALA A 273 4.61 15.83 1.67
CA ALA A 273 5.93 16.30 2.09
C ALA A 273 6.70 16.96 0.95
N ALA A 274 6.62 16.43 -0.28
CA ALA A 274 7.26 17.00 -1.45
C ALA A 274 6.71 18.40 -1.79
N ILE A 275 5.40 18.63 -1.64
CA ILE A 275 4.80 19.96 -1.85
C ILE A 275 5.40 21.00 -0.88
N VAL A 276 5.73 20.57 0.35
CA VAL A 276 6.25 21.47 1.40
C VAL A 276 7.76 21.67 1.28
N ILE A 277 8.51 20.64 0.89
CA ILE A 277 9.98 20.66 0.88
C ILE A 277 10.50 21.19 -0.46
N ASP A 278 10.13 20.56 -1.57
CA ASP A 278 10.50 20.95 -2.93
C ASP A 278 9.45 20.47 -3.94
N VAL A 279 8.61 21.42 -4.36
CA VAL A 279 7.54 21.16 -5.34
C VAL A 279 8.07 20.84 -6.75
N HIS A 280 9.31 21.20 -7.05
CA HIS A 280 9.89 20.98 -8.38
C HIS A 280 10.58 19.62 -8.50
N SER A 281 11.06 19.07 -7.39
CA SER A 281 11.87 17.84 -7.37
C SER A 281 11.44 16.90 -6.23
N PRO A 282 10.26 16.22 -6.33
CA PRO A 282 9.71 15.41 -5.25
C PRO A 282 10.64 14.25 -4.85
N ALA A 283 11.40 13.70 -5.79
CA ALA A 283 12.36 12.64 -5.51
C ALA A 283 13.56 13.16 -4.70
N ARG A 284 14.02 14.39 -4.97
CA ARG A 284 15.05 15.07 -4.15
C ARG A 284 14.52 15.39 -2.77
N ALA A 285 13.32 15.93 -2.67
CA ALA A 285 12.66 16.22 -1.40
C ALA A 285 12.64 14.97 -0.50
N LEU A 286 12.28 13.81 -1.05
CA LEU A 286 12.25 12.54 -0.32
C LEU A 286 13.65 12.06 0.05
N LEU A 287 14.55 11.92 -0.94
CA LEU A 287 15.83 11.23 -0.77
C LEU A 287 16.93 12.16 -0.23
N LEU A 288 16.95 13.42 -0.65
CA LEU A 288 17.97 14.39 -0.26
C LEU A 288 17.50 15.41 0.80
N GLY A 289 16.17 15.63 0.93
CA GLY A 289 15.57 16.57 1.87
C GLY A 289 15.79 18.04 1.50
N SER A 290 16.01 18.29 0.21
CA SER A 290 16.27 19.64 -0.33
C SER A 290 15.66 19.77 -1.71
#